data_b296e77080c114360d377d956f86fef4
#
_entry.id   b296e77080c114360d377d956f86fef4
#
_cell.length_a   1.000
_cell.length_b   1.000
_cell.length_c   1.000
_cell.angle_alpha   90.00
_cell.angle_beta   90.00
_cell.angle_gamma   90.00
#
_symmetry.space_group_name_H-M   'P 1'
#
loop_
_entity.id
_entity.type
_entity.pdbx_description
1 polymer ?
#
loop_
_entity_poly.entity_id
_entity_poly.type
_entity_poly.pdbx_seq_one_letter_code
_entity_poly.pdbx_strand_id
1 'polypeptide(L)'
;MFHTENELLQNLVVTSPKSARKKFRESIFESWGWKCMYCDTELTEDTATIDHIKPKFKGGHSTRSNMGACCSSCNSKKGSQLVFDYFDESHPCYSEAKASKIKEWTDQHFILLSFIPE
;
A
#
# COMPACT_ATOMS: atom_id res chain seq x y z
N MET A 1 -7.28 17.23 -6.31
CA MET A 1 -8.67 17.09 -6.35
C MET A 1 -9.01 15.77 -6.91
N PHE A 2 -9.90 15.27 -6.35
CA PHE A 2 -10.57 14.25 -7.08
C PHE A 2 -11.06 14.82 -8.38
N HIS A 3 -10.94 14.11 -9.45
CA HIS A 3 -11.43 14.54 -10.73
C HIS A 3 -12.92 14.82 -10.69
N THR A 4 -13.40 15.65 -11.57
CA THR A 4 -14.83 15.76 -11.80
C THR A 4 -15.36 14.39 -12.20
N GLU A 5 -16.64 14.15 -11.98
CA GLU A 5 -17.25 12.90 -12.41
C GLU A 5 -17.04 12.64 -13.89
N ASN A 6 -17.10 13.70 -14.70
CA ASN A 6 -16.89 13.58 -16.13
C ASN A 6 -15.48 13.10 -16.46
N GLU A 7 -14.46 13.68 -15.81
CA GLU A 7 -13.09 13.24 -15.99
C GLU A 7 -12.89 11.79 -15.54
N LEU A 8 -13.49 11.43 -14.43
CA LEU A 8 -13.43 10.08 -13.93
C LEU A 8 -14.04 9.09 -14.91
N LEU A 9 -15.21 9.40 -15.44
CA LEU A 9 -15.88 8.58 -16.43
C LEU A 9 -15.08 8.46 -17.71
N GLN A 10 -14.49 9.56 -18.17
CA GLN A 10 -13.62 9.54 -19.33
C GLN A 10 -12.42 8.65 -19.13
N ASN A 11 -11.80 8.72 -17.96
CA ASN A 11 -10.67 7.87 -17.63
C ASN A 11 -11.07 6.40 -17.60
N LEU A 12 -12.23 6.10 -17.06
CA LEU A 12 -12.73 4.73 -17.04
C LEU A 12 -13.00 4.21 -18.44
N VAL A 13 -13.48 5.05 -19.34
CA VAL A 13 -13.77 4.66 -20.71
C VAL A 13 -12.50 4.43 -21.51
N VAL A 14 -11.49 5.29 -21.36
CA VAL A 14 -10.27 5.24 -22.16
C VAL A 14 -9.16 4.42 -21.55
N THR A 15 -9.21 4.15 -20.25
CA THR A 15 -8.16 3.44 -19.55
C THR A 15 -8.45 1.95 -19.55
N SER A 16 -7.54 1.14 -20.11
CA SER A 16 -7.69 -0.31 -20.08
C SER A 16 -7.57 -0.81 -18.63
N PRO A 17 -8.12 -1.99 -18.32
CA PRO A 17 -7.93 -2.60 -17.00
C PRO A 17 -6.46 -2.72 -16.60
N LYS A 18 -5.59 -3.01 -17.55
CA LYS A 18 -4.16 -3.10 -17.31
C LYS A 18 -3.57 -1.74 -16.93
N SER A 19 -3.93 -0.69 -17.65
CA SER A 19 -3.49 0.68 -17.36
C SER A 19 -4.02 1.17 -16.01
N ALA A 20 -5.26 0.84 -15.69
CA ALA A 20 -5.87 1.21 -14.42
C ALA A 20 -5.11 0.55 -13.26
N ARG A 21 -4.77 -0.72 -13.39
CA ARG A 21 -4.01 -1.42 -12.35
C ARG A 21 -2.61 -0.84 -12.19
N LYS A 22 -1.96 -0.50 -13.30
CA LYS A 22 -0.64 0.13 -13.26
C LYS A 22 -0.69 1.46 -12.52
N LYS A 23 -1.65 2.32 -12.83
CA LYS A 23 -1.82 3.61 -12.17
C LYS A 23 -2.13 3.46 -10.69
N PHE A 24 -2.94 2.49 -10.34
CA PHE A 24 -3.26 2.20 -8.95
C PHE A 24 -2.01 1.80 -8.17
N ARG A 25 -1.20 0.90 -8.72
CA ARG A 25 0.06 0.49 -8.12
C ARG A 25 1.02 1.66 -7.95
N GLU A 26 1.19 2.45 -9.01
CA GLU A 26 2.06 3.62 -8.98
C GLU A 26 1.62 4.62 -7.91
N SER A 27 0.32 4.81 -7.73
CA SER A 27 -0.17 5.73 -6.71
C SER A 27 0.16 5.26 -5.30
N ILE A 28 0.19 3.94 -5.08
CA ILE A 28 0.61 3.38 -3.79
C ILE A 28 2.10 3.63 -3.58
N PHE A 29 2.93 3.35 -4.59
CA PHE A 29 4.37 3.57 -4.49
C PHE A 29 4.69 5.04 -4.24
N GLU A 30 4.00 5.95 -4.92
CA GLU A 30 4.18 7.39 -4.70
C GLU A 30 3.81 7.80 -3.29
N SER A 31 2.75 7.23 -2.73
CA SER A 31 2.34 7.53 -1.36
C SER A 31 3.39 7.11 -0.33
N TRP A 32 4.25 6.15 -0.67
CA TRP A 32 5.35 5.71 0.18
C TRP A 32 6.69 6.32 -0.25
N GLY A 33 6.66 7.29 -1.17
CA GLY A 33 7.84 7.99 -1.63
C GLY A 33 8.80 7.11 -2.42
N TRP A 34 8.28 6.06 -3.08
CA TRP A 34 9.08 5.08 -3.81
C TRP A 34 10.17 4.47 -2.96
N LYS A 35 9.85 4.18 -1.72
CA LYS A 35 10.74 3.50 -0.78
C LYS A 35 10.01 2.33 -0.14
N CYS A 36 10.76 1.28 0.19
CA CYS A 36 10.22 0.16 0.93
C CYS A 36 9.75 0.64 2.30
N MET A 37 8.51 0.33 2.65
CA MET A 37 7.94 0.78 3.91
C MET A 37 8.62 0.17 5.14
N TYR A 38 9.42 -0.87 4.96
CA TYR A 38 10.16 -1.49 6.06
C TYR A 38 11.61 -1.06 6.14
N CYS A 39 12.36 -1.13 5.04
CA CYS A 39 13.82 -0.93 5.07
C CYS A 39 14.30 0.36 4.39
N ASP A 40 13.40 1.16 3.84
CA ASP A 40 13.72 2.42 3.15
C ASP A 40 14.53 2.26 1.86
N THR A 41 14.70 1.05 1.34
CA THR A 41 15.34 0.86 0.05
C THR A 41 14.57 1.62 -1.02
N GLU A 42 15.29 2.38 -1.84
CA GLU A 42 14.66 3.08 -2.96
C GLU A 42 14.13 2.08 -3.99
N LEU A 43 12.95 2.36 -4.49
CA LEU A 43 12.24 1.48 -5.42
C LEU A 43 12.12 2.14 -6.78
N THR A 44 12.16 1.30 -7.81
CA THR A 44 11.89 1.71 -9.18
C THR A 44 10.71 0.92 -9.71
N GLU A 45 10.27 1.22 -10.93
CA GLU A 45 9.19 0.45 -11.56
C GLU A 45 9.53 -1.04 -11.62
N ASP A 46 10.81 -1.38 -11.78
CA ASP A 46 11.24 -2.77 -11.89
C ASP A 46 11.41 -3.46 -10.54
N THR A 47 11.68 -2.71 -9.48
CA THR A 47 11.99 -3.29 -8.17
C THR A 47 10.87 -3.15 -7.15
N ALA A 48 9.90 -2.29 -7.40
CA ALA A 48 8.81 -2.06 -6.47
C ALA A 48 7.81 -3.23 -6.50
N THR A 49 7.44 -3.70 -5.33
CA THR A 49 6.41 -4.71 -5.18
C THR A 49 5.33 -4.22 -4.23
N ILE A 50 4.16 -4.83 -4.31
CA ILE A 50 3.07 -4.57 -3.38
C ILE A 50 3.09 -5.62 -2.29
N ASP A 51 3.09 -5.18 -1.05
CA ASP A 51 2.89 -6.04 0.11
C ASP A 51 1.45 -5.90 0.58
N HIS A 52 0.78 -7.03 0.77
CA HIS A 52 -0.52 -7.04 1.45
C HIS A 52 -0.23 -7.07 2.95
N ILE A 53 -0.52 -5.97 3.63
CA ILE A 53 -0.21 -5.79 5.05
C ILE A 53 -0.83 -6.93 5.86
N LYS A 54 -2.12 -7.20 5.62
CA LYS A 54 -2.74 -8.45 6.04
C LYS A 54 -2.75 -9.38 4.83
N PRO A 55 -2.07 -10.53 4.89
CA PRO A 55 -1.99 -11.43 3.74
C PRO A 55 -3.35 -11.88 3.23
N LYS A 56 -3.46 -12.07 1.93
CA LYS A 56 -4.71 -12.52 1.30
C LYS A 56 -5.23 -13.81 1.92
N PHE A 57 -4.34 -14.75 2.16
CA PHE A 57 -4.75 -16.04 2.69
C PHE A 57 -5.21 -15.97 4.15
N LYS A 58 -4.93 -14.87 4.83
CA LYS A 58 -5.45 -14.57 6.17
C LYS A 58 -6.65 -13.62 6.15
N GLY A 59 -7.28 -13.47 4.98
CA GLY A 59 -8.44 -12.64 4.82
C GLY A 59 -8.17 -11.19 4.41
N GLY A 60 -6.94 -10.87 4.03
CA GLY A 60 -6.60 -9.53 3.56
C GLY A 60 -7.16 -9.25 2.19
N HIS A 61 -7.63 -8.03 1.97
CA HIS A 61 -8.19 -7.59 0.69
C HIS A 61 -7.19 -6.78 -0.10
N SER A 62 -7.40 -6.69 -1.42
CA SER A 62 -6.59 -5.85 -2.30
C SER A 62 -7.14 -4.42 -2.32
N THR A 63 -7.27 -3.83 -1.15
CA THR A 63 -7.67 -2.45 -0.98
C THR A 63 -6.45 -1.60 -0.69
N ARG A 64 -6.52 -0.31 -1.05
CA ARG A 64 -5.40 0.62 -0.87
C ARG A 64 -4.85 0.58 0.56
N SER A 65 -5.71 0.59 1.56
CA SER A 65 -5.30 0.60 2.97
C SER A 65 -4.62 -0.69 3.42
N ASN A 66 -4.71 -1.75 2.63
CA ASN A 66 -4.06 -3.02 2.93
C ASN A 66 -2.86 -3.30 2.02
N MET A 67 -2.45 -2.33 1.22
CA MET A 67 -1.38 -2.51 0.25
C MET A 67 -0.31 -1.44 0.44
N GLY A 68 0.93 -1.83 0.52
CA GLY A 68 2.02 -0.91 0.70
C GLY A 68 3.20 -1.20 -0.22
N ALA A 69 4.10 -0.23 -0.33
CA ALA A 69 5.29 -0.37 -1.15
C ALA A 69 6.35 -1.20 -0.43
N CYS A 70 6.93 -2.15 -1.13
CA CYS A 70 7.88 -3.07 -0.53
C CYS A 70 8.94 -3.50 -1.53
N CYS A 71 10.17 -3.69 -1.07
CA CYS A 71 11.18 -4.31 -1.91
C CYS A 71 10.99 -5.83 -1.93
N SER A 72 11.51 -6.48 -2.95
CA SER A 72 11.34 -7.93 -3.09
C SER A 72 11.93 -8.72 -1.94
N SER A 73 13.03 -8.24 -1.36
CA SER A 73 13.67 -8.89 -0.22
C SER A 73 12.77 -8.91 1.01
N CYS A 74 12.23 -7.75 1.41
CA CYS A 74 11.33 -7.67 2.53
C CYS A 74 10.03 -8.44 2.27
N ASN A 75 9.51 -8.35 1.05
CA ASN A 75 8.29 -9.05 0.68
C ASN A 75 8.47 -10.57 0.83
N SER A 76 9.59 -11.10 0.35
CA SER A 76 9.91 -12.52 0.47
C SER A 76 10.09 -12.95 1.93
N LYS A 77 10.80 -12.15 2.70
CA LYS A 77 11.06 -12.46 4.12
C LYS A 77 9.79 -12.41 4.95
N LYS A 78 8.92 -11.45 4.68
CA LYS A 78 7.64 -11.35 5.37
C LYS A 78 6.73 -12.52 5.02
N GLY A 79 6.73 -12.92 3.74
CA GLY A 79 5.87 -14.01 3.29
C GLY A 79 4.42 -13.77 3.68
N SER A 80 3.81 -14.74 4.32
CA SER A 80 2.41 -14.66 4.74
C SER A 80 2.22 -14.22 6.19
N GLN A 81 3.25 -13.64 6.80
CA GLN A 81 3.13 -13.13 8.17
C GLN A 81 2.29 -11.86 8.20
N LEU A 82 1.64 -11.60 9.31
CA LEU A 82 1.03 -10.32 9.58
C LEU A 82 2.13 -9.26 9.71
N VAL A 83 1.80 -8.01 9.40
CA VAL A 83 2.81 -6.95 9.31
C VAL A 83 3.64 -6.82 10.58
N PHE A 84 3.01 -6.82 11.76
CA PHE A 84 3.75 -6.65 13.00
C PHE A 84 4.29 -7.93 13.62
N ASP A 85 4.06 -9.07 12.96
CA ASP A 85 4.79 -10.30 13.26
C ASP A 85 6.14 -10.29 12.54
N TYR A 86 6.19 -9.65 11.37
CA TYR A 86 7.42 -9.46 10.61
C TYR A 86 8.19 -8.23 11.06
N PHE A 87 7.49 -7.10 11.19
CA PHE A 87 8.11 -5.81 11.49
C PHE A 87 7.85 -5.41 12.93
N ASP A 88 8.61 -6.03 13.83
CA ASP A 88 8.59 -5.74 15.25
C ASP A 88 9.95 -5.22 15.70
N GLU A 89 10.11 -4.98 16.98
CA GLU A 89 11.35 -4.45 17.54
C GLU A 89 12.59 -5.27 17.22
N SER A 90 12.42 -6.55 16.89
CA SER A 90 13.55 -7.42 16.52
C SER A 90 14.01 -7.21 15.09
N HIS A 91 13.21 -6.54 14.26
CA HIS A 91 13.58 -6.27 12.87
C HIS A 91 14.68 -5.21 12.82
N PRO A 92 15.76 -5.43 12.03
CA PRO A 92 16.89 -4.50 12.01
C PRO A 92 16.53 -3.06 11.62
N CYS A 93 15.48 -2.88 10.82
CA CYS A 93 15.06 -1.57 10.34
C CYS A 93 13.88 -0.99 11.10
N TYR A 94 13.47 -1.62 12.19
CA TYR A 94 12.31 -1.18 12.94
C TYR A 94 12.49 0.22 13.49
N SER A 95 11.44 1.02 13.39
CA SER A 95 11.34 2.29 14.10
C SER A 95 9.87 2.55 14.45
N GLU A 96 9.65 3.26 15.55
CA GLU A 96 8.30 3.66 15.95
C GLU A 96 7.64 4.53 14.88
N ALA A 97 8.41 5.40 14.23
CA ALA A 97 7.90 6.26 13.17
C ALA A 97 7.36 5.43 12.00
N LYS A 98 8.10 4.41 11.58
CA LYS A 98 7.64 3.53 10.50
C LYS A 98 6.43 2.71 10.91
N ALA A 99 6.44 2.17 12.12
CA ALA A 99 5.30 1.40 12.63
C ALA A 99 4.04 2.27 12.70
N SER A 100 4.18 3.50 13.18
CA SER A 100 3.06 4.45 13.23
C SER A 100 2.53 4.78 11.85
N LYS A 101 3.42 5.00 10.88
CA LYS A 101 3.01 5.29 9.51
C LYS A 101 2.23 4.13 8.91
N ILE A 102 2.67 2.90 9.15
CA ILE A 102 1.96 1.71 8.68
C ILE A 102 0.58 1.63 9.31
N LYS A 103 0.47 1.87 10.61
CA LYS A 103 -0.82 1.88 11.30
C LYS A 103 -1.76 2.94 10.75
N GLU A 104 -1.27 4.17 10.58
CA GLU A 104 -2.05 5.24 10.00
C GLU A 104 -2.53 4.90 8.59
N TRP A 105 -1.67 4.30 7.80
CA TRP A 105 -2.02 3.88 6.45
C TRP A 105 -3.14 2.84 6.46
N THR A 106 -3.04 1.83 7.32
CA THR A 106 -4.06 0.78 7.39
C THR A 106 -5.39 1.30 7.93
N ASP A 107 -5.37 2.36 8.71
CA ASP A 107 -6.57 2.93 9.31
C ASP A 107 -7.29 3.93 8.41
N GLN A 108 -6.73 4.28 7.25
CA GLN A 108 -7.32 5.25 6.32
C GLN A 108 -8.78 4.95 6.00
N HIS A 109 -9.06 3.70 5.67
CA HIS A 109 -10.42 3.31 5.28
C HIS A 109 -11.39 3.52 6.44
N PHE A 110 -11.00 3.14 7.64
CA PHE A 110 -11.81 3.31 8.83
C PHE A 110 -12.05 4.80 9.12
N ILE A 111 -11.00 5.61 9.03
CA ILE A 111 -11.11 7.06 9.25
C ILE A 111 -12.07 7.69 8.24
N LEU A 112 -11.95 7.33 6.97
CA LEU A 112 -12.83 7.84 5.93
C LEU A 112 -14.29 7.47 6.20
N LEU A 113 -14.55 6.25 6.62
CA LEU A 113 -15.89 5.82 6.96
C LEU A 113 -16.47 6.61 8.14
N SER A 114 -15.61 7.02 9.07
CA SER A 114 -16.04 7.81 10.22
C SER A 114 -16.52 9.21 9.84
N PHE A 115 -16.11 9.73 8.70
CA PHE A 115 -16.49 11.05 8.22
C PHE A 115 -17.64 11.05 7.25
N ILE A 116 -18.16 9.89 6.87
CA ILE A 116 -19.28 9.79 5.94
C ILE A 116 -20.57 9.98 6.73
N PRO A 117 -21.40 10.98 6.39
CA PRO A 117 -22.70 11.17 7.06
C PRO A 117 -23.60 9.97 6.80
N GLU A 118 -24.28 9.57 7.81
CA GLU A 118 -25.26 8.49 7.69
C GLU A 118 -26.55 8.95 7.04
#